data_b3c601f278ec364f2c52bf032849d7b6
#
_entry.id   b3c601f278ec364f2c52bf032849d7b6
#
_cell.length_a   1.000
_cell.length_b   1.000
_cell.length_c   1.000
_cell.angle_alpha   90.00
_cell.angle_beta   90.00
_cell.angle_gamma   90.00
#
_symmetry.space_group_name_H-M   'P 1'
#
loop_
_entity.id
_entity.type
_entity.pdbx_description
1 polymer ?
#
loop_
_entity_poly.entity_id
_entity_poly.type
_entity_poly.pdbx_seq_one_letter_code
_entity_poly.pdbx_strand_id
1 'polypeptide(L)'
;MKKLISILMLLMAFTMSSNAMSYEQARQQALFLTDKMAYELNLTNDQYEAAYEINLDYLMSVNTVDDLYGAYWRYRNLDMSYILLDWQYRAFCDAAYFYRPLYFNAGYWHFGIYARYPHRDYFYFDRPTVYI
;
A
#
# COMPACT_ATOMS: atom_id res chain seq x y z
N MET A 1 24.00 -4.02 34.52
CA MET A 1 22.89 -4.87 34.10
C MET A 1 21.74 -4.08 33.50
N LYS A 2 21.27 -3.03 34.16
CA LYS A 2 20.16 -2.21 33.62
C LYS A 2 20.49 -1.57 32.28
N LYS A 3 21.74 -1.13 32.08
CA LYS A 3 22.19 -0.52 30.82
C LYS A 3 22.21 -1.52 29.65
N LEU A 4 22.54 -2.78 29.93
CA LEU A 4 22.59 -3.81 28.91
C LEU A 4 21.19 -4.17 28.40
N ILE A 5 20.21 -4.24 29.31
CA ILE A 5 18.82 -4.54 28.96
C ILE A 5 18.24 -3.40 28.13
N SER A 6 18.52 -2.14 28.49
CA SER A 6 18.04 -0.99 27.75
C SER A 6 18.60 -0.93 26.34
N ILE A 7 19.87 -1.27 26.16
CA ILE A 7 20.52 -1.31 24.85
C ILE A 7 19.90 -2.43 23.99
N LEU A 8 19.65 -3.59 24.59
CA LEU A 8 19.03 -4.70 23.89
C LEU A 8 17.62 -4.38 23.41
N MET A 9 16.83 -3.72 24.24
CA MET A 9 15.48 -3.29 23.87
C MET A 9 15.49 -2.23 22.77
N LEU A 10 16.44 -1.32 22.80
CA LEU A 10 16.62 -0.32 21.75
C LEU A 10 16.98 -0.98 20.42
N LEU A 11 17.86 -1.99 20.43
CA LEU A 11 18.22 -2.72 19.24
C LEU A 11 17.04 -3.50 18.66
N MET A 12 16.23 -4.11 19.50
CA MET A 12 15.03 -4.82 19.04
C MET A 12 14.01 -3.87 18.45
N ALA A 13 13.76 -2.74 19.08
CA ALA A 13 12.86 -1.71 18.57
C ALA A 13 13.35 -1.19 17.21
N PHE A 14 14.64 -0.95 17.06
CA PHE A 14 15.25 -0.51 15.82
C PHE A 14 15.11 -1.56 14.72
N THR A 15 15.33 -2.83 15.06
CA THR A 15 15.20 -3.94 14.10
C THR A 15 13.75 -4.09 13.63
N MET A 16 12.78 -3.93 14.53
CA MET A 16 11.36 -3.99 14.18
C MET A 16 10.98 -2.84 13.26
N SER A 17 11.46 -1.62 13.51
CA SER A 17 11.15 -0.46 12.68
C SER A 17 11.79 -0.56 11.29
N SER A 18 12.88 -1.33 11.11
CA SER A 18 13.51 -1.51 9.81
C SER A 18 12.64 -2.33 8.84
N ASN A 19 11.66 -3.10 9.35
CA ASN A 19 10.73 -3.88 8.53
C ASN A 19 9.48 -3.10 8.16
N ALA A 20 9.23 -1.97 8.82
CA ALA A 20 8.09 -1.13 8.55
C ALA A 20 8.41 -0.12 7.46
N MET A 21 7.45 0.08 6.55
CA MET A 21 7.54 1.12 5.53
C MET A 21 7.42 2.49 6.20
N SER A 22 8.25 3.47 5.80
CA SER A 22 8.11 4.84 6.28
C SER A 22 6.81 5.46 5.75
N TYR A 23 6.29 6.46 6.45
CA TYR A 23 5.11 7.19 5.99
C TYR A 23 5.32 7.76 4.59
N GLU A 24 6.47 8.38 4.33
CA GLU A 24 6.75 8.97 3.03
C GLU A 24 6.79 7.93 1.92
N GLN A 25 7.38 6.78 2.18
CA GLN A 25 7.41 5.68 1.22
C GLN A 25 6.00 5.12 0.98
N ALA A 26 5.22 4.94 2.05
CA ALA A 26 3.85 4.45 1.94
C ALA A 26 2.98 5.45 1.16
N ARG A 27 3.16 6.76 1.42
CA ARG A 27 2.44 7.81 0.73
C ARG A 27 2.74 7.80 -0.78
N GLN A 28 4.00 7.71 -1.15
CA GLN A 28 4.41 7.67 -2.56
C GLN A 28 3.86 6.44 -3.25
N GLN A 29 3.94 5.29 -2.61
CA GLN A 29 3.42 4.04 -3.18
C GLN A 29 1.90 4.07 -3.29
N ALA A 30 1.21 4.59 -2.26
CA ALA A 30 -0.25 4.72 -2.30
C ALA A 30 -0.72 5.64 -3.41
N LEU A 31 -0.03 6.78 -3.62
CA LEU A 31 -0.35 7.71 -4.71
C LEU A 31 -0.16 7.05 -6.07
N PHE A 32 0.95 6.37 -6.27
CA PHE A 32 1.24 5.69 -7.53
C PHE A 32 0.23 4.58 -7.82
N LEU A 33 -0.04 3.74 -6.83
CA LEU A 33 -1.01 2.65 -6.96
C LEU A 33 -2.41 3.19 -7.29
N THR A 34 -2.84 4.22 -6.58
CA THR A 34 -4.18 4.80 -6.77
C THR A 34 -4.30 5.50 -8.13
N ASP A 35 -3.24 6.15 -8.59
CA ASP A 35 -3.21 6.73 -9.94
C ASP A 35 -3.47 5.67 -11.01
N LYS A 36 -2.84 4.50 -10.89
CA LYS A 36 -3.02 3.39 -11.85
C LYS A 36 -4.39 2.75 -11.71
N MET A 37 -4.92 2.66 -10.49
CA MET A 37 -6.31 2.23 -10.28
C MET A 37 -7.28 3.19 -10.96
N ALA A 38 -7.08 4.50 -10.81
CA ALA A 38 -7.91 5.51 -11.44
C ALA A 38 -7.88 5.39 -12.97
N TYR A 39 -6.70 5.13 -13.51
CA TYR A 39 -6.53 4.96 -14.96
C TYR A 39 -7.24 3.71 -15.48
N GLU A 40 -7.05 2.56 -14.82
CA GLU A 40 -7.61 1.28 -15.29
C GLU A 40 -9.09 1.11 -14.94
N LEU A 41 -9.52 1.64 -13.79
CA LEU A 41 -10.88 1.47 -13.28
C LEU A 41 -11.77 2.69 -13.52
N ASN A 42 -11.23 3.75 -14.09
CA ASN A 42 -11.96 5.00 -14.36
C ASN A 42 -12.60 5.56 -13.09
N LEU A 43 -11.79 5.78 -12.04
CA LEU A 43 -12.28 6.28 -10.77
C LEU A 43 -12.74 7.73 -10.86
N THR A 44 -13.81 8.07 -10.15
CA THR A 44 -14.19 9.46 -9.89
C THR A 44 -13.19 10.09 -8.91
N ASN A 45 -13.24 11.43 -8.77
CA ASN A 45 -12.40 12.11 -7.78
C ASN A 45 -12.65 11.61 -6.36
N ASP A 46 -13.91 11.39 -5.99
CA ASP A 46 -14.27 10.88 -4.67
C ASP A 46 -13.74 9.47 -4.47
N GLN A 47 -13.84 8.61 -5.47
CA GLN A 47 -13.28 7.26 -5.42
C GLN A 47 -11.75 7.30 -5.32
N TYR A 48 -11.11 8.22 -6.05
CA TYR A 48 -9.66 8.38 -6.00
C TYR A 48 -9.20 8.72 -4.59
N GLU A 49 -9.82 9.71 -3.97
CA GLU A 49 -9.45 10.12 -2.60
C GLU A 49 -9.65 8.99 -1.60
N ALA A 50 -10.79 8.31 -1.67
CA ALA A 50 -11.08 7.17 -0.79
C ALA A 50 -10.11 6.02 -1.02
N ALA A 51 -9.83 5.67 -2.26
CA ALA A 51 -8.90 4.58 -2.60
C ALA A 51 -7.47 4.91 -2.14
N TYR A 52 -7.05 6.18 -2.27
CA TYR A 52 -5.75 6.59 -1.77
C TYR A 52 -5.63 6.34 -0.25
N GLU A 53 -6.61 6.78 0.52
CA GLU A 53 -6.59 6.57 1.97
C GLU A 53 -6.59 5.10 2.35
N ILE A 54 -7.40 4.30 1.67
CA ILE A 54 -7.46 2.85 1.89
C ILE A 54 -6.11 2.20 1.60
N ASN A 55 -5.48 2.55 0.49
CA ASN A 55 -4.17 2.02 0.11
C ASN A 55 -3.09 2.46 1.10
N LEU A 56 -3.10 3.73 1.51
CA LEU A 56 -2.14 4.27 2.47
C LEU A 56 -2.23 3.54 3.81
N ASP A 57 -3.44 3.38 4.33
CA ASP A 57 -3.67 2.70 5.61
C ASP A 57 -3.16 1.26 5.58
N TYR A 58 -3.41 0.55 4.49
CA TYR A 58 -2.91 -0.80 4.32
C TYR A 58 -1.39 -0.85 4.29
N LEU A 59 -0.76 -0.02 3.47
CA LEU A 59 0.71 -0.01 3.34
C LEU A 59 1.39 0.35 4.66
N MET A 60 0.80 1.25 5.44
CA MET A 60 1.34 1.60 6.75
C MET A 60 1.11 0.53 7.81
N SER A 61 0.13 -0.34 7.61
CA SER A 61 -0.21 -1.39 8.57
C SER A 61 0.66 -2.64 8.43
N VAL A 62 1.28 -2.84 7.27
CA VAL A 62 2.09 -4.04 7.01
C VAL A 62 3.48 -3.86 7.60
N ASN A 63 3.80 -4.66 8.62
CA ASN A 63 5.10 -4.66 9.27
C ASN A 63 5.87 -5.96 9.05
N THR A 64 5.15 -7.07 8.87
CA THR A 64 5.74 -8.40 8.70
C THR A 64 5.10 -9.11 7.51
N VAL A 65 5.72 -10.21 7.08
CA VAL A 65 5.17 -11.04 5.99
C VAL A 65 3.78 -11.56 6.32
N ASP A 66 3.52 -11.85 7.60
CA ASP A 66 2.21 -12.35 8.04
C ASP A 66 1.10 -11.31 7.87
N ASP A 67 1.44 -10.04 7.86
CA ASP A 67 0.46 -8.95 7.68
C ASP A 67 -0.02 -8.81 6.24
N LEU A 68 0.71 -9.36 5.26
CA LEU A 68 0.46 -9.13 3.84
C LEU A 68 -0.97 -9.46 3.42
N TYR A 69 -1.49 -10.60 3.84
CA TYR A 69 -2.83 -11.07 3.45
C TYR A 69 -3.68 -11.41 4.67
N GLY A 70 -3.36 -10.77 5.80
CA GLY A 70 -4.08 -10.90 7.06
C GLY A 70 -5.26 -9.94 7.18
N ALA A 71 -5.52 -9.51 8.43
CA ALA A 71 -6.68 -8.67 8.75
C ALA A 71 -6.66 -7.33 7.98
N TYR A 72 -5.52 -6.67 7.91
CA TYR A 72 -5.41 -5.36 7.24
C TYR A 72 -5.70 -5.45 5.75
N TRP A 73 -5.27 -6.53 5.11
CA TRP A 73 -5.58 -6.79 3.70
C TRP A 73 -7.07 -7.06 3.49
N ARG A 74 -7.68 -7.83 4.37
CA ARG A 74 -9.14 -8.09 4.31
C ARG A 74 -9.94 -6.81 4.51
N TYR A 75 -9.53 -5.96 5.46
CA TYR A 75 -10.19 -4.66 5.67
C TYR A 75 -10.06 -3.77 4.44
N ARG A 76 -8.87 -3.73 3.84
CA ARG A 76 -8.64 -2.99 2.60
C ARG A 76 -9.60 -3.43 1.49
N ASN A 77 -9.69 -4.73 1.29
CA ASN A 77 -10.54 -5.27 0.23
C ASN A 77 -12.02 -5.01 0.51
N LEU A 78 -12.44 -5.10 1.76
CA LEU A 78 -13.81 -4.78 2.16
C LEU A 78 -14.12 -3.31 1.91
N ASP A 79 -13.21 -2.41 2.30
CA ASP A 79 -13.38 -0.97 2.07
C ASP A 79 -13.43 -0.64 0.57
N MET A 80 -12.58 -1.28 -0.23
CA MET A 80 -12.63 -1.13 -1.68
C MET A 80 -13.99 -1.57 -2.24
N SER A 81 -14.56 -2.65 -1.71
CA SER A 81 -15.87 -3.12 -2.17
C SER A 81 -16.99 -2.11 -1.91
N TYR A 82 -16.83 -1.26 -0.91
CA TYR A 82 -17.84 -0.22 -0.61
C TYR A 82 -17.72 1.00 -1.51
N ILE A 83 -16.51 1.36 -1.95
CA ILE A 83 -16.31 2.58 -2.74
C ILE A 83 -16.34 2.33 -4.25
N LEU A 84 -16.11 1.09 -4.68
CA LEU A 84 -16.06 0.74 -6.10
C LEU A 84 -17.42 0.21 -6.58
N LEU A 85 -17.73 0.48 -7.85
CA LEU A 85 -18.86 -0.16 -8.51
C LEU A 85 -18.55 -1.66 -8.70
N ASP A 86 -19.58 -2.46 -8.95
CA ASP A 86 -19.41 -3.92 -9.06
C ASP A 86 -18.37 -4.31 -10.11
N TRP A 87 -18.40 -3.69 -11.28
CA TRP A 87 -17.43 -4.01 -12.33
C TRP A 87 -16.02 -3.56 -11.97
N GLN A 88 -15.91 -2.41 -11.30
CA GLN A 88 -14.62 -1.90 -10.83
C GLN A 88 -14.01 -2.84 -9.79
N TYR A 89 -14.82 -3.30 -8.85
CA TYR A 89 -14.35 -4.21 -7.81
C TYR A 89 -13.91 -5.55 -8.38
N ARG A 90 -14.68 -6.09 -9.34
CA ARG A 90 -14.29 -7.34 -10.01
C ARG A 90 -12.97 -7.18 -10.76
N ALA A 91 -12.80 -6.09 -11.50
CA ALA A 91 -11.56 -5.80 -12.20
C ALA A 91 -10.39 -5.61 -11.21
N PHE A 92 -10.64 -4.97 -10.08
CA PHE A 92 -9.68 -4.81 -9.00
C PHE A 92 -9.23 -6.18 -8.45
N CYS A 93 -10.16 -7.07 -8.19
CA CYS A 93 -9.85 -8.42 -7.69
C CYS A 93 -9.10 -9.27 -8.71
N ASP A 94 -9.40 -9.10 -10.00
CA ASP A 94 -8.78 -9.89 -11.07
C ASP A 94 -7.35 -9.42 -11.39
N ALA A 95 -6.99 -8.22 -11.01
CA ALA A 95 -5.66 -7.66 -11.26
C ALA A 95 -4.78 -7.89 -10.02
N ALA A 96 -3.84 -8.84 -10.11
CA ALA A 96 -2.97 -9.18 -8.99
C ALA A 96 -2.19 -7.97 -8.47
N TYR A 97 -1.76 -7.09 -9.36
CA TYR A 97 -1.03 -5.88 -8.99
C TYR A 97 -1.88 -4.86 -8.21
N PHE A 98 -3.21 -4.96 -8.25
CA PHE A 98 -4.12 -4.19 -7.42
C PHE A 98 -4.56 -4.95 -6.17
N TYR A 99 -4.92 -6.21 -6.35
CA TYR A 99 -5.49 -7.02 -5.27
C TYR A 99 -4.44 -7.43 -4.24
N ARG A 100 -3.23 -7.74 -4.70
CA ARG A 100 -2.08 -8.10 -3.87
C ARG A 100 -0.88 -7.24 -4.23
N PRO A 101 -0.95 -5.93 -3.90
CA PRO A 101 0.03 -4.97 -4.40
C PRO A 101 1.42 -5.16 -3.81
N LEU A 102 1.49 -5.69 -2.59
CA LEU A 102 2.75 -5.90 -1.88
C LEU A 102 2.94 -7.40 -1.65
N TYR A 103 4.14 -7.91 -1.95
CA TYR A 103 4.46 -9.31 -1.69
C TYR A 103 5.93 -9.45 -1.32
N PHE A 104 6.28 -10.60 -0.72
CA PHE A 104 7.63 -10.90 -0.26
C PHE A 104 8.13 -12.11 -1.03
N ASN A 105 9.29 -11.97 -1.69
CA ASN A 105 9.87 -13.04 -2.48
C ASN A 105 11.39 -12.90 -2.49
N ALA A 106 12.09 -14.04 -2.41
CA ALA A 106 13.54 -14.10 -2.46
C ALA A 106 14.22 -13.20 -1.41
N GLY A 107 13.61 -13.05 -0.24
CA GLY A 107 14.14 -12.24 0.86
C GLY A 107 13.86 -10.75 0.78
N TYR A 108 13.07 -10.31 -0.20
CA TYR A 108 12.81 -8.87 -0.44
C TYR A 108 11.32 -8.58 -0.59
N TRP A 109 10.95 -7.38 -0.18
CA TRP A 109 9.63 -6.82 -0.43
C TRP A 109 9.55 -6.33 -1.86
N HIS A 110 8.40 -6.62 -2.51
CA HIS A 110 8.14 -6.19 -3.88
C HIS A 110 6.82 -5.46 -3.95
N PHE A 111 6.79 -4.37 -4.72
CA PHE A 111 5.58 -3.63 -5.01
C PHE A 111 5.21 -3.91 -6.47
N GLY A 112 4.20 -4.77 -6.68
CA GLY A 112 3.90 -5.38 -7.97
C GLY A 112 3.53 -4.42 -9.08
N ILE A 113 2.96 -3.26 -8.74
CA ILE A 113 2.55 -2.26 -9.72
C ILE A 113 3.74 -1.74 -10.55
N TYR A 114 4.95 -1.74 -9.98
CA TYR A 114 6.14 -1.26 -10.66
C TYR A 114 6.59 -2.17 -11.81
N ALA A 115 6.22 -3.45 -11.79
CA ALA A 115 6.49 -4.36 -12.90
C ALA A 115 5.63 -4.01 -14.10
N ARG A 116 4.36 -3.62 -13.85
CA ARG A 116 3.44 -3.23 -14.92
C ARG A 116 3.68 -1.80 -15.39
N TYR A 117 4.06 -0.91 -14.50
CA TYR A 117 4.32 0.50 -14.77
C TYR A 117 5.71 0.87 -14.27
N PRO A 118 6.75 0.66 -15.10
CA PRO A 118 8.14 0.85 -14.63
C PRO A 118 8.58 2.31 -14.46
N HIS A 119 7.86 3.26 -15.04
CA HIS A 119 8.16 4.69 -14.87
C HIS A 119 7.52 5.21 -13.59
N ARG A 120 8.24 5.12 -12.48
CA ARG A 120 7.71 5.36 -11.12
C ARG A 120 7.37 6.81 -10.82
N ASP A 121 7.80 7.76 -11.66
CA ASP A 121 7.52 9.18 -11.54
C ASP A 121 6.43 9.67 -12.50
N TYR A 122 5.89 8.78 -13.34
CA TYR A 122 4.85 9.13 -14.28
C TYR A 122 3.47 8.93 -13.67
N PHE A 123 2.62 9.97 -13.75
CA PHE A 123 1.25 9.96 -13.27
C PHE A 123 0.30 10.34 -14.40
N TYR A 124 -0.81 9.61 -14.53
CA TYR A 124 -1.86 9.90 -15.50
C TYR A 124 -2.72 11.08 -15.08
N PHE A 125 -2.86 11.32 -13.78
CA PHE A 125 -3.71 12.33 -13.21
C PHE A 125 -2.91 13.25 -12.30
N ASP A 126 -3.38 14.51 -12.15
CA ASP A 126 -2.78 15.43 -11.20
C ASP A 126 -3.04 14.93 -9.78
N ARG A 127 -2.00 14.97 -8.96
CA ARG A 127 -2.13 14.59 -7.56
C ARG A 127 -3.05 15.59 -6.86
N PRO A 128 -4.01 15.10 -6.04
CA PRO A 128 -4.79 16.03 -5.21
C PRO A 128 -3.88 16.88 -4.33
N THR A 129 -4.09 18.20 -4.32
CA THR A 129 -3.23 19.11 -3.56
C THR A 129 -3.21 18.81 -2.07
N VAL A 130 -4.28 18.22 -1.55
CA VAL A 130 -4.38 17.82 -0.14
C VAL A 130 -3.33 16.76 0.25
N TYR A 131 -2.80 16.02 -0.72
CA TYR A 131 -1.85 14.94 -0.48
C TYR A 131 -0.40 15.33 -0.82
N ILE A 132 -0.20 16.50 -1.29
CA ILE A 132 1.13 17.04 -1.60
C ILE A 132 1.67 17.81 -0.40
#